data_41d8d25846035f4606b26b68a1d94233
#
_entry.id   41d8d25846035f4606b26b68a1d94233
#
_cell.length_a   1.000
_cell.length_b   1.000
_cell.length_c   1.000
_cell.angle_alpha   90.00
_cell.angle_beta   90.00
_cell.angle_gamma   90.00
#
_symmetry.space_group_name_H-M   'P 1'
#
loop_
_entity.id
_entity.type
_entity.pdbx_description
1 polymer ?
#
loop_
_entity_poly.entity_id
_entity_poly.type
_entity_poly.pdbx_seq_one_letter_code
_entity_poly.pdbx_strand_id
1 'polypeptide(L)'
;MKQRFRLYRRSNGGRFYLHDNVTGKQESLGTTDRTEAVRLLHARNEASRQPLINVQIARAYLAANDAQATTRNWQMAMDEITKARQGTTQEFYVRAFKQKAFDSIRAVSIVQTRPEHFVHVLEAGTVSTNKNLRRLHNFALAMTWLPWPILIKEQWPKLCYGDKRGVTRQEHQTIVAKEKNPEWKAFLELAWHVGAAQGDLAALRAQDIDREHRVISFSRQKTGSLVVQRYGEEVAAILRRLPTGGPLFPKLSRRTSSNRAARFAKALKRRGVVGVSLHSYRYAWAERAKTAGYPERYAQEALGHKSKAVHRAYASKARVELPPLEEYERNVQGRR
;
A
#
# COMPACT_ATOMS: atom_id res chain seq x y z
N MET A 1 -42.49 8.38 28.93
CA MET A 1 -41.53 8.41 27.81
C MET A 1 -41.22 6.98 27.36
N LYS A 2 -41.39 6.65 26.09
CA LYS A 2 -41.02 5.30 25.57
C LYS A 2 -39.49 5.12 25.66
N GLN A 3 -39.05 4.01 26.26
CA GLN A 3 -37.62 3.68 26.32
C GLN A 3 -37.10 3.37 24.93
N ARG A 4 -35.87 3.85 24.61
CA ARG A 4 -35.25 3.62 23.32
C ARG A 4 -34.87 2.16 23.11
N PHE A 5 -34.34 1.51 24.15
CA PHE A 5 -33.94 0.10 24.09
C PHE A 5 -34.91 -0.76 24.91
N ARG A 6 -35.17 -1.97 24.38
CA ARG A 6 -35.92 -3.03 25.09
C ARG A 6 -35.14 -4.32 25.12
N LEU A 7 -35.32 -5.11 26.18
CA LEU A 7 -34.68 -6.40 26.38
C LEU A 7 -35.59 -7.52 25.83
N TYR A 8 -34.97 -8.52 25.17
CA TYR A 8 -35.69 -9.73 24.77
C TYR A 8 -34.73 -10.93 24.70
N ARG A 9 -35.31 -12.14 24.62
CA ARG A 9 -34.62 -13.41 24.37
C ARG A 9 -35.14 -14.04 23.09
N ARG A 10 -34.27 -14.75 22.35
CA ARG A 10 -34.66 -15.52 21.15
C ARG A 10 -35.12 -16.94 21.49
N SER A 11 -34.70 -17.51 22.64
CA SER A 11 -35.07 -18.84 23.12
C SER A 11 -35.09 -18.88 24.67
N ASN A 12 -35.85 -19.79 25.25
CA ASN A 12 -35.80 -20.02 26.69
C ASN A 12 -34.43 -20.51 27.13
N GLY A 13 -33.79 -19.85 28.12
CA GLY A 13 -32.44 -20.14 28.58
C GLY A 13 -31.31 -19.51 27.74
N GLY A 14 -31.63 -18.91 26.60
CA GLY A 14 -30.63 -18.27 25.70
C GLY A 14 -30.14 -16.91 26.21
N ARG A 15 -29.17 -16.34 25.47
CA ARG A 15 -28.60 -15.00 25.73
C ARG A 15 -29.67 -13.92 25.58
N PHE A 16 -29.50 -12.83 26.36
CA PHE A 16 -30.31 -11.63 26.22
C PHE A 16 -29.79 -10.73 25.07
N TYR A 17 -30.74 -10.02 24.45
CA TYR A 17 -30.50 -9.08 23.36
C TYR A 17 -31.17 -7.75 23.67
N LEU A 18 -30.55 -6.66 23.23
CA LEU A 18 -31.18 -5.33 23.17
C LEU A 18 -31.74 -5.10 21.75
N HIS A 19 -32.93 -4.55 21.72
CA HIS A 19 -33.55 -4.05 20.49
C HIS A 19 -33.68 -2.53 20.59
N ASP A 20 -33.09 -1.81 19.64
CA ASP A 20 -33.22 -0.36 19.49
C ASP A 20 -34.53 -0.05 18.77
N ASN A 21 -35.50 0.54 19.48
CA ASN A 21 -36.83 0.88 18.96
C ASN A 21 -36.80 2.02 17.90
N VAL A 22 -35.66 2.74 17.75
CA VAL A 22 -35.50 3.81 16.78
C VAL A 22 -34.90 3.28 15.47
N THR A 23 -33.84 2.45 15.58
CA THR A 23 -33.09 1.96 14.39
C THR A 23 -33.47 0.56 13.97
N GLY A 24 -34.25 -0.19 14.80
CA GLY A 24 -34.60 -1.60 14.59
C GLY A 24 -33.41 -2.57 14.79
N LYS A 25 -32.21 -2.07 15.11
CA LYS A 25 -31.02 -2.92 15.30
C LYS A 25 -31.11 -3.76 16.57
N GLN A 26 -30.54 -4.95 16.51
CA GLN A 26 -30.47 -5.91 17.61
C GLN A 26 -29.02 -6.20 17.95
N GLU A 27 -28.68 -6.16 19.25
CA GLU A 27 -27.33 -6.39 19.77
C GLU A 27 -27.39 -7.45 20.88
N SER A 28 -26.49 -8.45 20.85
CA SER A 28 -26.37 -9.44 21.92
C SER A 28 -25.67 -8.82 23.12
N LEU A 29 -26.20 -9.04 24.33
CA LEU A 29 -25.55 -8.63 25.58
C LEU A 29 -24.48 -9.61 26.07
N GLY A 30 -24.33 -10.76 25.42
CA GLY A 30 -23.35 -11.78 25.81
C GLY A 30 -23.67 -12.57 27.05
N THR A 31 -24.67 -12.15 27.82
CA THR A 31 -25.08 -12.77 29.11
C THR A 31 -26.39 -13.53 29.01
N THR A 32 -26.53 -14.57 29.85
CA THR A 32 -27.76 -15.32 30.11
C THR A 32 -28.41 -14.90 31.45
N ASP A 33 -27.69 -14.12 32.27
CA ASP A 33 -28.17 -13.60 33.54
C ASP A 33 -29.11 -12.41 33.31
N ARG A 34 -30.31 -12.54 33.83
CA ARG A 34 -31.39 -11.52 33.75
C ARG A 34 -31.01 -10.25 34.50
N THR A 35 -30.40 -10.37 35.68
CA THR A 35 -30.04 -9.23 36.53
C THR A 35 -28.97 -8.36 35.81
N GLU A 36 -27.94 -8.99 35.26
CA GLU A 36 -26.94 -8.32 34.49
C GLU A 36 -27.51 -7.69 33.22
N ALA A 37 -28.37 -8.42 32.49
CA ALA A 37 -29.02 -7.92 31.28
C ALA A 37 -29.89 -6.69 31.53
N VAL A 38 -30.66 -6.68 32.66
CA VAL A 38 -31.48 -5.53 33.08
C VAL A 38 -30.57 -4.34 33.45
N ARG A 39 -29.46 -4.57 34.14
CA ARG A 39 -28.50 -3.52 34.47
C ARG A 39 -27.92 -2.88 33.21
N LEU A 40 -27.56 -3.69 32.23
CA LEU A 40 -27.06 -3.21 30.92
C LEU A 40 -28.15 -2.46 30.12
N LEU A 41 -29.41 -2.93 30.15
CA LEU A 41 -30.54 -2.22 29.55
C LEU A 41 -30.74 -0.82 30.16
N HIS A 42 -30.74 -0.73 31.50
CA HIS A 42 -30.87 0.55 32.20
C HIS A 42 -29.71 1.48 31.86
N ALA A 43 -28.45 1.00 31.90
CA ALA A 43 -27.30 1.77 31.52
C ALA A 43 -27.38 2.30 30.06
N ARG A 44 -27.83 1.47 29.10
CA ARG A 44 -28.04 1.89 27.70
C ARG A 44 -29.15 2.95 27.54
N ASN A 45 -30.26 2.78 28.23
CA ASN A 45 -31.36 3.77 28.19
C ASN A 45 -30.96 5.09 28.85
N GLU A 46 -30.22 5.05 29.96
CA GLU A 46 -29.68 6.23 30.63
C GLU A 46 -28.63 6.92 29.77
N ALA A 47 -27.71 6.15 29.18
CA ALA A 47 -26.73 6.66 28.23
C ALA A 47 -27.37 7.41 27.06
N SER A 48 -28.51 6.95 26.57
CA SER A 48 -29.22 7.61 25.48
C SER A 48 -29.90 8.92 25.88
N ARG A 49 -30.16 9.12 27.19
CA ARG A 49 -30.84 10.30 27.75
C ARG A 49 -29.85 11.43 28.10
N GLN A 50 -28.62 11.09 28.47
CA GLN A 50 -27.62 12.05 28.96
C GLN A 50 -26.25 11.87 28.28
N PRO A 51 -26.15 12.10 26.97
CA PRO A 51 -24.91 11.81 26.20
C PRO A 51 -23.70 12.58 26.73
N LEU A 52 -23.88 13.83 27.18
CA LEU A 52 -22.79 14.68 27.68
C LEU A 52 -22.20 14.19 29.01
N ILE A 53 -23.05 13.75 29.94
CA ILE A 53 -22.59 13.19 31.24
C ILE A 53 -21.82 11.90 31.02
N ASN A 54 -22.28 11.06 30.11
CA ASN A 54 -21.60 9.80 29.78
C ASN A 54 -20.21 10.03 29.16
N VAL A 55 -20.07 11.04 28.34
CA VAL A 55 -18.74 11.42 27.81
C VAL A 55 -17.80 11.87 28.93
N GLN A 56 -18.30 12.63 29.90
CA GLN A 56 -17.50 13.06 31.06
C GLN A 56 -17.12 11.90 31.97
N ILE A 57 -18.05 10.99 32.25
CA ILE A 57 -17.79 9.77 33.02
C ILE A 57 -16.77 8.88 32.32
N ALA A 58 -16.93 8.64 31.01
CA ALA A 58 -15.97 7.89 30.21
C ALA A 58 -14.56 8.52 30.23
N ARG A 59 -14.47 9.85 30.17
CA ARG A 59 -13.20 10.59 30.32
C ARG A 59 -12.58 10.40 31.69
N ALA A 60 -13.37 10.46 32.75
CA ALA A 60 -12.86 10.26 34.12
C ALA A 60 -12.33 8.83 34.30
N TYR A 61 -13.04 7.82 33.78
CA TYR A 61 -12.56 6.43 33.79
C TYR A 61 -11.26 6.23 32.98
N LEU A 62 -11.18 6.82 31.80
CA LEU A 62 -9.97 6.76 30.98
C LEU A 62 -8.79 7.47 31.69
N ALA A 63 -9.03 8.62 32.31
CA ALA A 63 -8.02 9.37 33.04
C ALA A 63 -7.56 8.64 34.33
N ALA A 64 -8.44 7.89 34.99
CA ALA A 64 -8.11 7.11 36.18
C ALA A 64 -7.16 5.93 35.85
N ASN A 65 -7.31 5.32 34.66
CA ASN A 65 -6.45 4.22 34.20
C ASN A 65 -5.18 4.69 33.48
N ASP A 66 -5.20 5.90 32.90
CA ASP A 66 -4.10 6.47 32.15
C ASP A 66 -4.15 7.99 32.25
N ALA A 67 -3.27 8.55 33.08
CA ALA A 67 -3.19 9.99 33.35
C ALA A 67 -2.97 10.83 32.07
N GLN A 68 -2.43 10.24 31.01
CA GLN A 68 -2.19 10.91 29.73
C GLN A 68 -3.35 10.75 28.73
N ALA A 69 -4.38 9.94 29.03
CA ALA A 69 -5.46 9.64 28.07
C ALA A 69 -6.16 10.89 27.53
N THR A 70 -6.31 11.93 28.38
CA THR A 70 -7.01 13.18 28.00
C THR A 70 -6.09 14.18 27.31
N THR A 71 -4.77 14.08 27.48
CA THR A 71 -3.78 15.01 26.93
C THR A 71 -3.16 14.55 25.62
N ARG A 72 -3.21 13.23 25.33
CA ARG A 72 -2.70 12.71 24.06
C ARG A 72 -3.43 13.32 22.89
N ASN A 73 -2.67 13.83 21.93
CA ASN A 73 -3.15 14.41 20.70
C ASN A 73 -2.59 13.69 19.46
N TRP A 74 -3.09 14.04 18.27
CA TRP A 74 -2.65 13.38 17.04
C TRP A 74 -1.21 13.68 16.66
N GLN A 75 -0.63 14.81 17.11
CA GLN A 75 0.79 15.07 16.90
C GLN A 75 1.65 14.05 17.64
N MET A 76 1.30 13.69 18.86
CA MET A 76 2.02 12.63 19.60
C MET A 76 1.96 11.28 18.88
N ALA A 77 0.80 10.92 18.32
CA ALA A 77 0.67 9.69 17.52
C ALA A 77 1.54 9.71 16.26
N MET A 78 1.63 10.87 15.58
CA MET A 78 2.51 11.06 14.41
C MET A 78 3.99 10.91 14.82
N ASP A 79 4.37 11.48 15.95
CA ASP A 79 5.74 11.43 16.47
C ASP A 79 6.14 10.00 16.85
N GLU A 80 5.26 9.27 17.54
CA GLU A 80 5.52 7.89 17.93
C GLU A 80 5.64 6.96 16.71
N ILE A 81 4.76 7.09 15.71
CA ILE A 81 4.88 6.33 14.45
C ILE A 81 6.22 6.64 13.77
N THR A 82 6.64 7.90 13.81
CA THR A 82 7.87 8.34 13.14
C THR A 82 9.11 7.84 13.88
N LYS A 83 9.15 7.93 15.23
CA LYS A 83 10.24 7.43 16.07
C LYS A 83 10.43 5.92 15.96
N ALA A 84 9.35 5.16 15.83
CA ALA A 84 9.38 3.70 15.68
C ALA A 84 9.95 3.23 14.32
N ARG A 85 10.43 4.12 13.46
CA ARG A 85 10.97 3.82 12.12
C ARG A 85 12.36 4.43 11.95
N GLN A 86 13.10 3.85 10.99
CA GLN A 86 14.46 4.30 10.67
C GLN A 86 14.62 4.50 9.15
N GLY A 87 15.65 5.27 8.78
CA GLY A 87 16.05 5.49 7.40
C GLY A 87 14.95 6.11 6.53
N THR A 88 14.84 5.65 5.30
CA THR A 88 13.90 6.19 4.31
C THR A 88 12.43 6.09 4.72
N THR A 89 12.08 5.12 5.57
CA THR A 89 10.72 4.98 6.09
C THR A 89 10.41 6.08 7.10
N GLN A 90 11.34 6.42 7.97
CA GLN A 90 11.21 7.55 8.90
C GLN A 90 11.06 8.87 8.14
N GLU A 91 11.94 9.14 7.16
CA GLU A 91 11.86 10.32 6.32
C GLU A 91 10.51 10.43 5.58
N PHE A 92 9.97 9.28 5.13
CA PHE A 92 8.64 9.24 4.52
C PHE A 92 7.57 9.73 5.50
N TYR A 93 7.56 9.27 6.77
CA TYR A 93 6.57 9.70 7.74
C TYR A 93 6.74 11.16 8.15
N VAL A 94 7.99 11.63 8.35
CA VAL A 94 8.25 13.06 8.58
C VAL A 94 7.62 13.92 7.49
N ARG A 95 7.81 13.57 6.23
CA ARG A 95 7.21 14.32 5.10
C ARG A 95 5.71 14.15 5.01
N ALA A 96 5.20 12.94 5.24
CA ALA A 96 3.79 12.63 5.14
C ALA A 96 2.97 13.39 6.20
N PHE A 97 3.45 13.43 7.44
CA PHE A 97 2.77 14.12 8.53
C PHE A 97 2.98 15.64 8.54
N LYS A 98 3.90 16.18 7.75
CA LYS A 98 4.02 17.63 7.51
C LYS A 98 2.97 18.20 6.55
N GLN A 99 2.11 17.37 5.93
CA GLN A 99 1.07 17.86 5.03
C GLN A 99 0.06 18.75 5.78
N LYS A 100 -0.29 19.89 5.20
CA LYS A 100 -1.24 20.87 5.77
C LYS A 100 -2.59 20.26 6.14
N ALA A 101 -3.04 19.22 5.41
CA ALA A 101 -4.30 18.55 5.72
C ALA A 101 -4.38 18.00 7.15
N PHE A 102 -3.25 17.70 7.79
CA PHE A 102 -3.21 17.23 9.17
C PHE A 102 -3.22 18.37 10.21
N ASP A 103 -3.02 19.61 9.82
CA ASP A 103 -2.88 20.72 10.78
C ASP A 103 -4.14 20.89 11.63
N SER A 104 -5.32 20.63 11.05
CA SER A 104 -6.61 20.73 11.75
C SER A 104 -6.78 19.73 12.89
N ILE A 105 -6.02 18.61 12.91
CA ILE A 105 -6.15 17.58 13.95
C ILE A 105 -4.96 17.49 14.89
N ARG A 106 -3.81 18.12 14.59
CA ARG A 106 -2.57 17.93 15.37
C ARG A 106 -2.76 18.13 16.87
N ALA A 107 -3.40 19.23 17.25
CA ALA A 107 -3.65 19.59 18.66
C ALA A 107 -4.91 18.96 19.23
N VAL A 108 -5.74 18.30 18.41
CA VAL A 108 -6.99 17.67 18.87
C VAL A 108 -6.66 16.47 19.72
N SER A 109 -7.23 16.40 20.92
CA SER A 109 -7.11 15.23 21.79
C SER A 109 -7.70 14.00 21.09
N ILE A 110 -6.99 12.86 21.16
CA ILE A 110 -7.41 11.62 20.50
C ILE A 110 -8.78 11.18 20.99
N VAL A 111 -9.03 11.21 22.32
CA VAL A 111 -10.33 10.83 22.91
C VAL A 111 -11.46 11.81 22.65
N GLN A 112 -11.14 13.04 22.18
CA GLN A 112 -12.15 14.05 21.84
C GLN A 112 -12.41 14.11 20.33
N THR A 113 -11.71 13.31 19.56
CA THR A 113 -11.84 13.31 18.09
C THR A 113 -13.20 12.81 17.67
N ARG A 114 -13.85 13.55 16.78
CA ARG A 114 -15.13 13.23 16.16
C ARG A 114 -14.95 12.85 14.71
N PRO A 115 -15.90 12.15 14.09
CA PRO A 115 -15.87 11.83 12.66
C PRO A 115 -15.60 13.04 11.76
N GLU A 116 -16.17 14.21 12.09
CA GLU A 116 -16.07 15.44 11.30
C GLU A 116 -14.61 15.92 11.19
N HIS A 117 -13.81 15.73 12.24
CA HIS A 117 -12.38 16.08 12.20
C HIS A 117 -11.64 15.28 11.13
N PHE A 118 -11.96 13.99 11.00
CA PHE A 118 -11.33 13.12 10.00
C PHE A 118 -11.86 13.38 8.60
N VAL A 119 -13.16 13.67 8.45
CA VAL A 119 -13.77 14.06 7.17
C VAL A 119 -13.09 15.32 6.64
N HIS A 120 -12.89 16.33 7.47
CA HIS A 120 -12.18 17.56 7.09
C HIS A 120 -10.75 17.30 6.59
N VAL A 121 -9.98 16.43 7.29
CA VAL A 121 -8.64 16.03 6.82
C VAL A 121 -8.68 15.32 5.48
N LEU A 122 -9.69 14.45 5.28
CA LEU A 122 -9.87 13.69 4.04
C LEU A 122 -10.22 14.58 2.85
N GLU A 123 -11.06 15.61 3.06
CA GLU A 123 -11.46 16.59 2.06
C GLU A 123 -10.30 17.52 1.67
N ALA A 124 -9.52 17.96 2.66
CA ALA A 124 -8.35 18.81 2.43
C ALA A 124 -7.13 18.05 1.87
N GLY A 125 -7.20 16.72 1.86
CA GLY A 125 -6.05 15.87 1.60
C GLY A 125 -6.06 15.17 0.24
N THR A 126 -5.16 14.21 0.13
CA THR A 126 -4.97 13.35 -1.05
C THR A 126 -5.16 11.88 -0.68
N VAL A 127 -5.07 10.97 -1.67
CA VAL A 127 -5.03 9.51 -1.42
C VAL A 127 -3.93 9.14 -0.41
N SER A 128 -2.79 9.83 -0.45
CA SER A 128 -1.70 9.63 0.52
C SER A 128 -2.11 10.06 1.93
N THR A 129 -2.80 11.18 2.05
CA THR A 129 -3.36 11.67 3.33
C THR A 129 -4.34 10.67 3.92
N ASN A 130 -5.29 10.18 3.13
CA ASN A 130 -6.23 9.12 3.54
C ASN A 130 -5.50 7.88 4.07
N LYS A 131 -4.50 7.38 3.33
CA LYS A 131 -3.71 6.22 3.75
C LYS A 131 -2.99 6.45 5.09
N ASN A 132 -2.43 7.63 5.28
CA ASN A 132 -1.70 7.97 6.49
C ASN A 132 -2.64 8.26 7.67
N LEU A 133 -3.81 8.88 7.43
CA LEU A 133 -4.85 9.06 8.45
C LEU A 133 -5.38 7.72 8.96
N ARG A 134 -5.64 6.74 8.06
CA ARG A 134 -5.99 5.37 8.47
C ARG A 134 -4.91 4.73 9.35
N ARG A 135 -3.64 5.00 9.04
CA ARG A 135 -2.54 4.47 9.83
C ARG A 135 -2.48 5.09 11.22
N LEU A 136 -2.70 6.40 11.34
CA LEU A 136 -2.82 7.09 12.62
C LEU A 136 -3.99 6.53 13.45
N HIS A 137 -5.14 6.40 12.83
CA HIS A 137 -6.32 5.82 13.45
C HIS A 137 -6.09 4.39 13.97
N ASN A 138 -5.54 3.52 13.13
CA ASN A 138 -5.24 2.14 13.50
C ASN A 138 -4.14 2.05 14.56
N PHE A 139 -3.17 2.95 14.53
CA PHE A 139 -2.14 3.05 15.58
C PHE A 139 -2.78 3.43 16.92
N ALA A 140 -3.63 4.44 16.97
CA ALA A 140 -4.29 4.86 18.19
C ALA A 140 -5.22 3.76 18.77
N LEU A 141 -5.89 2.99 17.91
CA LEU A 141 -6.67 1.80 18.33
C LEU A 141 -5.76 0.69 18.88
N ALA A 142 -4.67 0.37 18.20
CA ALA A 142 -3.72 -0.68 18.63
C ALA A 142 -3.01 -0.32 19.94
N MET A 143 -2.77 0.97 20.18
CA MET A 143 -2.20 1.48 21.44
C MET A 143 -3.25 1.66 22.54
N THR A 144 -4.51 1.29 22.30
CA THR A 144 -5.64 1.53 23.23
C THR A 144 -5.86 3.00 23.59
N TRP A 145 -5.32 3.93 22.81
CA TRP A 145 -5.55 5.37 22.96
C TRP A 145 -6.94 5.80 22.48
N LEU A 146 -7.53 4.99 21.58
CA LEU A 146 -8.93 5.06 21.16
C LEU A 146 -9.66 3.80 21.65
N PRO A 147 -10.76 3.92 22.37
CA PRO A 147 -11.55 2.77 22.81
C PRO A 147 -12.42 2.16 21.69
N TRP A 148 -12.74 2.94 20.65
CA TRP A 148 -13.52 2.52 19.48
C TRP A 148 -13.11 3.31 18.24
N PRO A 149 -13.41 2.80 17.03
CA PRO A 149 -13.11 3.49 15.79
C PRO A 149 -13.85 4.82 15.67
N ILE A 150 -13.13 5.88 15.21
CA ILE A 150 -13.74 7.17 14.86
C ILE A 150 -14.55 7.04 13.57
N LEU A 151 -14.01 6.35 12.57
CA LEU A 151 -14.69 5.96 11.33
C LEU A 151 -14.68 4.44 11.21
N ILE A 152 -15.83 3.85 10.95
CA ILE A 152 -15.93 2.43 10.61
C ILE A 152 -15.50 2.19 9.17
N LYS A 153 -15.24 0.93 8.79
CA LYS A 153 -14.64 0.56 7.48
C LYS A 153 -15.40 1.15 6.28
N GLU A 154 -16.71 1.19 6.36
CA GLU A 154 -17.63 1.64 5.30
C GLU A 154 -17.60 3.16 5.11
N GLN A 155 -17.24 3.92 6.13
CA GLN A 155 -17.18 5.39 6.11
C GLN A 155 -15.87 5.92 5.51
N TRP A 156 -14.84 5.07 5.38
CA TRP A 156 -13.59 5.49 4.77
C TRP A 156 -13.73 5.60 3.24
N PRO A 157 -13.35 6.73 2.62
CA PRO A 157 -13.32 6.84 1.17
C PRO A 157 -12.40 5.79 0.55
N LYS A 158 -12.80 5.22 -0.60
CA LYS A 158 -11.96 4.27 -1.33
C LYS A 158 -10.61 4.88 -1.68
N LEU A 159 -9.53 4.11 -1.54
CA LEU A 159 -8.20 4.50 -1.98
C LEU A 159 -8.10 4.29 -3.50
N CYS A 160 -8.45 5.32 -4.27
CA CYS A 160 -8.35 5.27 -5.72
C CYS A 160 -6.94 5.71 -6.15
N TYR A 161 -6.15 4.77 -6.62
CA TYR A 161 -4.85 5.06 -7.21
C TYR A 161 -4.99 5.29 -8.71
N GLY A 162 -4.23 6.23 -9.24
CA GLY A 162 -4.13 6.42 -10.68
C GLY A 162 -3.74 5.13 -11.40
N ASP A 163 -4.24 4.96 -12.62
CA ASP A 163 -3.97 3.80 -13.42
C ASP A 163 -2.46 3.67 -13.74
N LYS A 164 -1.91 2.49 -13.50
CA LYS A 164 -0.49 2.20 -13.75
C LYS A 164 -0.40 1.28 -14.96
N ARG A 165 0.48 1.61 -15.88
CA ARG A 165 0.71 0.82 -17.08
C ARG A 165 2.19 0.60 -17.35
N GLY A 166 2.49 -0.41 -18.13
CA GLY A 166 3.81 -0.61 -18.71
C GLY A 166 4.14 0.46 -19.78
N VAL A 167 5.43 0.62 -20.05
CA VAL A 167 5.94 1.34 -21.22
C VAL A 167 5.71 0.43 -22.43
N THR A 168 5.09 0.92 -23.51
CA THR A 168 4.96 0.14 -24.75
C THR A 168 6.31 0.00 -25.48
N ARG A 169 6.41 -0.97 -26.38
CA ARG A 169 7.63 -1.15 -27.21
C ARG A 169 7.93 0.11 -28.01
N GLN A 170 6.93 0.73 -28.63
CA GLN A 170 7.10 1.94 -29.41
C GLN A 170 7.55 3.15 -28.56
N GLU A 171 6.94 3.32 -27.37
CA GLU A 171 7.37 4.33 -26.41
C GLU A 171 8.82 4.11 -25.97
N HIS A 172 9.20 2.88 -25.64
CA HIS A 172 10.58 2.52 -25.27
C HIS A 172 11.55 2.90 -26.37
N GLN A 173 11.29 2.49 -27.61
CA GLN A 173 12.12 2.82 -28.78
C GLN A 173 12.26 4.34 -28.94
N THR A 174 11.16 5.09 -28.85
CA THR A 174 11.17 6.55 -28.93
C THR A 174 11.99 7.19 -27.79
N ILE A 175 11.87 6.66 -26.57
CA ILE A 175 12.58 7.16 -25.40
C ILE A 175 14.08 6.95 -25.56
N VAL A 176 14.48 5.74 -25.97
CA VAL A 176 15.90 5.34 -26.11
C VAL A 176 16.57 6.03 -27.32
N ALA A 177 15.88 6.12 -28.46
CA ALA A 177 16.38 6.78 -29.65
C ALA A 177 16.71 8.27 -29.43
N LYS A 178 15.85 8.95 -28.63
CA LYS A 178 16.03 10.39 -28.31
C LYS A 178 16.90 10.64 -27.07
N GLU A 179 17.42 9.61 -26.39
CA GLU A 179 18.32 9.79 -25.25
C GLU A 179 19.76 9.97 -25.69
N LYS A 180 20.33 11.13 -25.43
CA LYS A 180 21.68 11.49 -25.83
C LYS A 180 22.76 11.02 -24.84
N ASN A 181 22.39 10.83 -23.56
CA ASN A 181 23.34 10.39 -22.56
C ASN A 181 23.52 8.86 -22.63
N PRO A 182 24.75 8.36 -22.92
CA PRO A 182 24.97 6.93 -23.13
C PRO A 182 24.66 6.08 -21.88
N GLU A 183 25.00 6.59 -20.70
CA GLU A 183 24.71 5.88 -19.44
C GLU A 183 23.18 5.77 -19.19
N TRP A 184 22.41 6.84 -19.45
CA TRP A 184 20.96 6.80 -19.38
C TRP A 184 20.34 5.88 -20.43
N LYS A 185 20.88 5.90 -21.65
CA LYS A 185 20.42 5.03 -22.73
C LYS A 185 20.57 3.57 -22.33
N ALA A 186 21.77 3.16 -21.91
CA ALA A 186 22.04 1.80 -21.45
C ALA A 186 21.20 1.41 -20.22
N PHE A 187 20.98 2.36 -19.29
CA PHE A 187 20.12 2.13 -18.13
C PHE A 187 18.66 1.84 -18.52
N LEU A 188 18.09 2.57 -19.47
CA LEU A 188 16.72 2.37 -19.93
C LEU A 188 16.57 1.10 -20.75
N GLU A 189 17.57 0.79 -21.61
CA GLU A 189 17.63 -0.46 -22.35
C GLU A 189 17.71 -1.66 -21.40
N LEU A 190 18.58 -1.60 -20.38
CA LEU A 190 18.68 -2.67 -19.39
C LEU A 190 17.41 -2.79 -18.52
N ALA A 191 16.76 -1.67 -18.17
CA ALA A 191 15.48 -1.67 -17.47
C ALA A 191 14.39 -2.39 -18.26
N TRP A 192 14.40 -2.25 -19.59
CA TRP A 192 13.46 -2.94 -20.48
C TRP A 192 13.67 -4.46 -20.47
N HIS A 193 14.91 -4.91 -20.52
CA HIS A 193 15.23 -6.34 -20.64
C HIS A 193 15.22 -7.09 -19.30
N VAL A 194 15.64 -6.45 -18.21
CA VAL A 194 15.78 -7.10 -16.90
C VAL A 194 14.54 -6.90 -15.99
N GLY A 195 13.79 -5.82 -16.19
CA GLY A 195 12.63 -5.50 -15.34
C GLY A 195 12.97 -5.14 -13.90
N ALA A 196 14.24 -4.96 -13.54
CA ALA A 196 14.67 -4.60 -12.21
C ALA A 196 14.13 -3.22 -11.77
N ALA A 197 13.95 -3.01 -10.47
CA ALA A 197 13.56 -1.70 -9.98
C ALA A 197 14.70 -0.69 -10.21
N GLN A 198 14.36 0.59 -10.42
CA GLN A 198 15.34 1.62 -10.75
C GLN A 198 16.49 1.76 -9.72
N GLY A 199 16.22 1.46 -8.45
CA GLY A 199 17.23 1.48 -7.39
C GLY A 199 18.19 0.32 -7.52
N ASP A 200 17.64 -0.89 -7.68
CA ASP A 200 18.41 -2.12 -7.82
C ASP A 200 19.29 -2.05 -9.08
N LEU A 201 18.69 -1.61 -10.20
CA LEU A 201 19.41 -1.44 -11.48
C LEU A 201 20.54 -0.41 -11.39
N ALA A 202 20.29 0.75 -10.75
CA ALA A 202 21.31 1.78 -10.60
C ALA A 202 22.46 1.37 -9.66
N ALA A 203 22.22 0.39 -8.79
CA ALA A 203 23.21 -0.13 -7.84
C ALA A 203 24.05 -1.26 -8.43
N LEU A 204 23.71 -1.81 -9.60
CA LEU A 204 24.45 -2.91 -10.22
C LEU A 204 25.94 -2.57 -10.40
N ARG A 205 26.77 -3.52 -10.07
CA ARG A 205 28.23 -3.47 -10.22
C ARG A 205 28.70 -4.51 -11.23
N ALA A 206 29.89 -4.34 -11.72
CA ALA A 206 30.53 -5.29 -12.67
C ALA A 206 30.61 -6.71 -12.09
N GLN A 207 30.83 -6.85 -10.78
CA GLN A 207 30.88 -8.14 -10.08
C GLN A 207 29.52 -8.87 -10.01
N ASP A 208 28.41 -8.16 -10.23
CA ASP A 208 27.06 -8.75 -10.26
C ASP A 208 26.76 -9.40 -11.63
N ILE A 209 27.70 -9.29 -12.58
CA ILE A 209 27.56 -9.77 -13.95
C ILE A 209 28.58 -10.89 -14.21
N ASP A 210 28.09 -12.10 -14.28
CA ASP A 210 28.84 -13.21 -14.83
C ASP A 210 28.71 -13.17 -16.37
N ARG A 211 29.78 -12.75 -17.02
CA ARG A 211 29.77 -12.58 -18.49
C ARG A 211 29.98 -13.90 -19.23
N GLU A 212 30.63 -14.86 -18.60
CA GLU A 212 30.89 -16.18 -19.15
C GLU A 212 29.61 -17.01 -19.19
N HIS A 213 28.92 -17.12 -18.06
CA HIS A 213 27.68 -17.87 -17.95
C HIS A 213 26.42 -17.04 -18.30
N ARG A 214 26.60 -15.76 -18.64
CA ARG A 214 25.53 -14.81 -18.98
C ARG A 214 24.48 -14.70 -17.88
N VAL A 215 24.91 -14.44 -16.66
CA VAL A 215 24.04 -14.30 -15.49
C VAL A 215 24.20 -12.90 -14.87
N ILE A 216 23.07 -12.32 -14.49
CA ILE A 216 22.99 -11.15 -13.60
C ILE A 216 22.50 -11.63 -12.26
N SER A 217 23.24 -11.34 -11.18
CA SER A 217 22.91 -11.75 -9.82
C SER A 217 23.00 -10.56 -8.87
N PHE A 218 21.91 -10.20 -8.22
CA PHE A 218 21.87 -9.07 -7.26
C PHE A 218 20.80 -9.27 -6.19
N SER A 219 21.04 -8.70 -5.01
CA SER A 219 20.05 -8.65 -3.95
C SER A 219 19.21 -7.37 -4.04
N ARG A 220 17.89 -7.51 -3.98
CA ARG A 220 16.98 -6.38 -4.02
C ARG A 220 17.13 -5.51 -2.76
N GLN A 221 17.40 -4.22 -2.92
CA GLN A 221 17.57 -3.28 -1.81
C GLN A 221 16.36 -3.22 -0.86
N LYS A 222 15.14 -3.32 -1.40
CA LYS A 222 13.90 -3.19 -0.61
C LYS A 222 13.56 -4.43 0.20
N THR A 223 13.88 -5.64 -0.28
CA THR A 223 13.36 -6.90 0.26
C THR A 223 14.44 -7.90 0.65
N GLY A 224 15.70 -7.63 0.31
CA GLY A 224 16.81 -8.57 0.46
C GLY A 224 16.72 -9.82 -0.42
N SER A 225 15.70 -9.92 -1.28
CA SER A 225 15.52 -11.10 -2.13
C SER A 225 16.63 -11.16 -3.19
N LEU A 226 17.31 -12.31 -3.27
CA LEU A 226 18.28 -12.59 -4.32
C LEU A 226 17.52 -12.77 -5.65
N VAL A 227 18.02 -12.14 -6.70
CA VAL A 227 17.60 -12.32 -8.09
C VAL A 227 18.77 -12.86 -8.86
N VAL A 228 18.57 -13.98 -9.53
CA VAL A 228 19.54 -14.61 -10.43
C VAL A 228 18.85 -14.79 -11.78
N GLN A 229 19.31 -14.10 -12.80
CA GLN A 229 18.64 -14.07 -14.11
C GLN A 229 19.65 -14.28 -15.22
N ARG A 230 19.42 -15.26 -16.07
CA ARG A 230 20.16 -15.40 -17.33
C ARG A 230 19.76 -14.30 -18.31
N TYR A 231 20.69 -13.88 -19.14
CA TYR A 231 20.44 -12.87 -20.16
C TYR A 231 20.89 -13.31 -21.56
N GLY A 232 20.17 -12.80 -22.56
CA GLY A 232 20.43 -13.06 -23.97
C GLY A 232 21.39 -12.05 -24.60
N GLU A 233 21.57 -12.15 -25.93
CA GLU A 233 22.53 -11.35 -26.70
C GLU A 233 22.22 -9.85 -26.64
N GLU A 234 20.96 -9.42 -26.63
CA GLU A 234 20.59 -8.02 -26.54
C GLU A 234 21.14 -7.37 -25.27
N VAL A 235 21.02 -8.05 -24.12
CA VAL A 235 21.58 -7.61 -22.85
C VAL A 235 23.10 -7.68 -22.87
N ALA A 236 23.69 -8.73 -23.47
CA ALA A 236 25.14 -8.83 -23.63
C ALA A 236 25.71 -7.64 -24.42
N ALA A 237 25.03 -7.22 -25.49
CA ALA A 237 25.42 -6.05 -26.28
C ALA A 237 25.35 -4.74 -25.47
N ILE A 238 24.36 -4.61 -24.57
CA ILE A 238 24.26 -3.48 -23.65
C ILE A 238 25.45 -3.50 -22.67
N LEU A 239 25.68 -4.65 -22.04
CA LEU A 239 26.74 -4.83 -21.03
C LEU A 239 28.15 -4.63 -21.56
N ARG A 240 28.39 -4.93 -22.86
CA ARG A 240 29.69 -4.63 -23.52
C ARG A 240 30.03 -3.12 -23.56
N ARG A 241 29.01 -2.26 -23.51
CA ARG A 241 29.18 -0.78 -23.52
C ARG A 241 29.31 -0.20 -22.09
N LEU A 242 29.21 -1.03 -21.05
CA LEU A 242 29.25 -0.61 -19.66
C LEU A 242 30.60 -0.97 -19.01
N PRO A 243 30.96 -0.29 -17.90
CA PRO A 243 32.21 -0.56 -17.19
C PRO A 243 32.36 -2.03 -16.79
N THR A 244 33.60 -2.53 -16.89
CA THR A 244 33.98 -3.89 -16.45
C THR A 244 34.46 -3.96 -15.00
N GLY A 245 34.55 -2.81 -14.31
CA GLY A 245 34.90 -2.68 -12.90
C GLY A 245 34.04 -1.63 -12.20
N GLY A 246 33.75 -1.82 -10.91
CA GLY A 246 32.99 -0.90 -10.13
C GLY A 246 31.51 -0.82 -10.51
N PRO A 247 30.81 0.31 -10.29
CA PRO A 247 29.40 0.49 -10.64
C PRO A 247 29.20 0.48 -12.16
N LEU A 248 28.15 -0.23 -12.65
CA LEU A 248 27.79 -0.20 -14.07
C LEU A 248 27.29 1.19 -14.51
N PHE A 249 26.71 1.94 -13.59
CA PHE A 249 26.14 3.26 -13.81
C PHE A 249 26.74 4.29 -12.83
N PRO A 250 28.01 4.75 -13.02
CA PRO A 250 28.73 5.57 -12.04
C PRO A 250 28.05 6.88 -11.68
N LYS A 251 27.41 7.56 -12.63
CA LYS A 251 26.69 8.82 -12.40
C LYS A 251 25.28 8.58 -11.85
N LEU A 252 24.59 7.52 -12.30
CA LEU A 252 23.23 7.21 -11.87
C LEU A 252 23.17 6.58 -10.49
N SER A 253 24.17 5.79 -10.09
CA SER A 253 24.28 5.20 -8.76
C SER A 253 24.36 6.26 -7.66
N ARG A 254 25.01 7.38 -7.91
CA ARG A 254 25.12 8.52 -6.98
C ARG A 254 23.85 9.37 -6.88
N ARG A 255 22.90 9.23 -7.81
CA ARG A 255 21.64 10.00 -7.79
C ARG A 255 20.59 9.30 -6.95
N THR A 256 19.78 10.09 -6.22
CA THR A 256 18.62 9.57 -5.51
C THR A 256 17.55 9.05 -6.49
N SER A 257 16.70 8.14 -6.00
CA SER A 257 15.55 7.64 -6.78
C SER A 257 14.63 8.78 -7.26
N SER A 258 14.44 9.81 -6.43
CA SER A 258 13.63 10.99 -6.78
C SER A 258 14.27 11.79 -7.92
N ASN A 259 15.59 12.00 -7.89
CA ASN A 259 16.29 12.73 -8.94
C ASN A 259 16.27 11.96 -10.28
N ARG A 260 16.42 10.63 -10.24
CA ARG A 260 16.28 9.80 -11.44
C ARG A 260 14.86 9.88 -12.01
N ALA A 261 13.84 9.76 -11.14
CA ALA A 261 12.44 9.85 -11.55
C ALA A 261 12.08 11.24 -12.13
N ALA A 262 12.54 12.32 -11.50
CA ALA A 262 12.29 13.69 -11.97
C ALA A 262 12.93 13.95 -13.35
N ARG A 263 14.18 13.51 -13.57
CA ARG A 263 14.82 13.61 -14.87
C ARG A 263 14.05 12.85 -15.95
N PHE A 264 13.62 11.61 -15.63
CA PHE A 264 12.85 10.79 -16.55
C PHE A 264 11.51 11.44 -16.90
N ALA A 265 10.75 11.92 -15.90
CA ALA A 265 9.50 12.63 -16.11
C ALA A 265 9.66 13.86 -17.02
N LYS A 266 10.72 14.66 -16.82
CA LYS A 266 11.05 15.79 -17.70
C LYS A 266 11.34 15.35 -19.14
N ALA A 267 12.03 14.22 -19.31
CA ALA A 267 12.32 13.66 -20.63
C ALA A 267 11.04 13.14 -21.32
N LEU A 268 10.13 12.49 -20.58
CA LEU A 268 8.84 12.03 -21.09
C LEU A 268 7.97 13.18 -21.57
N LYS A 269 7.85 14.25 -20.74
CA LYS A 269 7.08 15.46 -21.12
C LYS A 269 7.54 16.05 -22.45
N ARG A 270 8.84 16.11 -22.69
CA ARG A 270 9.41 16.62 -23.96
C ARG A 270 9.13 15.70 -25.16
N ARG A 271 8.83 14.43 -24.91
CA ARG A 271 8.58 13.41 -25.94
C ARG A 271 7.10 13.12 -26.15
N GLY A 272 6.20 13.80 -25.41
CA GLY A 272 4.76 13.59 -25.48
C GLY A 272 4.30 12.25 -24.90
N VAL A 273 5.13 11.57 -24.10
CA VAL A 273 4.80 10.29 -23.46
C VAL A 273 4.18 10.55 -22.09
N VAL A 274 2.96 10.11 -21.86
CA VAL A 274 2.20 10.36 -20.62
C VAL A 274 1.81 9.05 -19.92
N GLY A 275 1.54 9.12 -18.63
CA GLY A 275 1.03 8.00 -17.84
C GLY A 275 2.06 6.92 -17.50
N VAL A 276 3.35 7.17 -17.72
CA VAL A 276 4.45 6.23 -17.40
C VAL A 276 5.51 6.88 -16.51
N SER A 277 6.26 6.05 -15.82
CA SER A 277 7.38 6.41 -14.96
C SER A 277 8.53 5.41 -15.13
N LEU A 278 9.66 5.60 -14.47
CA LEU A 278 10.71 4.57 -14.45
C LEU A 278 10.20 3.21 -13.95
N HIS A 279 9.25 3.22 -13.03
CA HIS A 279 8.65 1.97 -12.54
C HIS A 279 7.79 1.27 -13.59
N SER A 280 7.32 1.98 -14.62
CA SER A 280 6.55 1.42 -15.72
C SER A 280 7.33 0.42 -16.58
N TYR A 281 8.67 0.48 -16.58
CA TYR A 281 9.51 -0.56 -17.20
C TYR A 281 9.30 -1.93 -16.55
N ARG A 282 9.09 -1.95 -15.24
CA ARG A 282 8.85 -3.17 -14.51
C ARG A 282 7.45 -3.75 -14.78
N TYR A 283 6.44 -2.89 -14.97
CA TYR A 283 5.13 -3.31 -15.48
C TYR A 283 5.25 -3.86 -16.89
N ALA A 284 5.94 -3.14 -17.78
CA ALA A 284 6.15 -3.57 -19.17
C ALA A 284 6.84 -4.94 -19.25
N TRP A 285 7.83 -5.19 -18.40
CA TRP A 285 8.49 -6.49 -18.35
C TRP A 285 7.54 -7.61 -17.90
N ALA A 286 6.77 -7.38 -16.83
CA ALA A 286 5.80 -8.34 -16.32
C ALA A 286 4.68 -8.65 -17.35
N GLU A 287 4.17 -7.62 -18.02
CA GLU A 287 3.16 -7.74 -19.07
C GLU A 287 3.70 -8.55 -20.25
N ARG A 288 4.92 -8.24 -20.73
CA ARG A 288 5.59 -8.98 -21.82
C ARG A 288 5.88 -10.44 -21.44
N ALA A 289 6.37 -10.69 -20.23
CA ALA A 289 6.62 -12.03 -19.75
C ALA A 289 5.34 -12.87 -19.76
N LYS A 290 4.23 -12.31 -19.28
CA LYS A 290 2.93 -12.98 -19.29
C LYS A 290 2.41 -13.21 -20.72
N THR A 291 2.49 -12.21 -21.60
CA THR A 291 2.07 -12.32 -23.01
C THR A 291 2.88 -13.37 -23.78
N ALA A 292 4.19 -13.47 -23.46
CA ALA A 292 5.08 -14.45 -24.07
C ALA A 292 4.97 -15.88 -23.48
N GLY A 293 4.03 -16.11 -22.56
CA GLY A 293 3.88 -17.42 -21.89
C GLY A 293 5.03 -17.77 -20.95
N TYR A 294 5.84 -16.79 -20.54
CA TYR A 294 6.93 -17.02 -19.57
C TYR A 294 6.35 -17.48 -18.23
N PRO A 295 6.85 -18.60 -17.63
CA PRO A 295 6.25 -19.18 -16.44
C PRO A 295 6.10 -18.16 -15.30
N GLU A 296 4.90 -18.05 -14.73
CA GLU A 296 4.57 -17.07 -13.67
C GLU A 296 5.56 -17.12 -12.50
N ARG A 297 5.98 -18.33 -12.11
CA ARG A 297 6.97 -18.54 -11.04
C ARG A 297 8.30 -17.87 -11.39
N TYR A 298 8.81 -18.10 -12.57
CA TYR A 298 10.08 -17.50 -13.01
C TYR A 298 9.98 -15.98 -13.14
N ALA A 299 8.85 -15.49 -13.65
CA ALA A 299 8.61 -14.06 -13.73
C ALA A 299 8.51 -13.41 -12.32
N GLN A 300 7.92 -14.11 -11.35
CA GLN A 300 7.87 -13.68 -9.96
C GLN A 300 9.27 -13.59 -9.34
N GLU A 301 10.11 -14.62 -9.55
CA GLU A 301 11.48 -14.69 -9.06
C GLU A 301 12.37 -13.62 -9.72
N ALA A 302 12.32 -13.47 -11.05
CA ALA A 302 13.08 -12.45 -11.79
C ALA A 302 12.75 -11.03 -11.34
N LEU A 303 11.51 -10.76 -10.99
CA LEU A 303 11.10 -9.49 -10.41
C LEU A 303 11.30 -9.45 -8.88
N GLY A 304 11.68 -10.53 -8.22
CA GLY A 304 11.82 -10.65 -6.76
C GLY A 304 10.53 -10.25 -6.02
N HIS A 305 9.37 -10.69 -6.52
CA HIS A 305 8.09 -10.49 -5.86
C HIS A 305 7.86 -11.60 -4.83
N LYS A 306 7.54 -11.25 -3.58
CA LYS A 306 7.29 -12.22 -2.51
C LYS A 306 5.93 -12.93 -2.61
N SER A 307 4.97 -12.40 -3.39
CA SER A 307 3.65 -13.03 -3.54
C SER A 307 3.17 -13.01 -4.99
N LYS A 308 2.39 -14.03 -5.36
CA LYS A 308 1.71 -14.13 -6.65
C LYS A 308 0.75 -12.97 -6.89
N ALA A 309 0.00 -12.54 -5.86
CA ALA A 309 -0.93 -11.42 -5.97
C ALA A 309 -0.24 -10.12 -6.39
N VAL A 310 0.93 -9.82 -5.80
CA VAL A 310 1.74 -8.67 -6.20
C VAL A 310 2.20 -8.83 -7.66
N HIS A 311 2.73 -10.00 -8.05
CA HIS A 311 3.17 -10.23 -9.42
C HIS A 311 2.03 -10.07 -10.43
N ARG A 312 0.87 -10.67 -10.16
CA ARG A 312 -0.34 -10.57 -11.02
C ARG A 312 -0.82 -9.14 -11.19
N ALA A 313 -0.72 -8.30 -10.15
CA ALA A 313 -1.03 -6.88 -10.26
C ALA A 313 -0.10 -6.14 -11.25
N TYR A 314 1.18 -6.54 -11.34
CA TYR A 314 2.12 -5.98 -12.33
C TYR A 314 1.81 -6.45 -13.77
N ALA A 315 1.33 -7.66 -13.94
CA ALA A 315 0.99 -8.23 -15.24
C ALA A 315 -0.51 -8.12 -15.59
N SER A 316 -1.25 -7.26 -14.88
CA SER A 316 -2.72 -7.17 -14.99
C SER A 316 -3.20 -6.69 -16.35
N LYS A 317 -2.41 -5.89 -17.07
CA LYS A 317 -2.74 -5.35 -18.39
C LYS A 317 -2.19 -6.16 -19.56
N ALA A 318 -1.53 -7.30 -19.30
CA ALA A 318 -1.09 -8.20 -20.34
C ALA A 318 -2.31 -8.76 -21.09
N ARG A 319 -2.28 -8.65 -22.40
CA ARG A 319 -3.26 -9.30 -23.28
C ARG A 319 -2.73 -10.68 -23.65
N VAL A 320 -3.40 -11.71 -23.20
CA VAL A 320 -3.11 -13.11 -23.52
C VAL A 320 -4.26 -13.59 -24.40
N GLU A 321 -3.95 -14.03 -25.60
CA GLU A 321 -4.92 -14.73 -26.45
C GLU A 321 -5.08 -16.13 -25.90
N LEU A 322 -6.31 -16.48 -25.54
CA LEU A 322 -6.62 -17.81 -25.08
C LEU A 322 -6.86 -18.71 -26.32
N PRO A 323 -6.24 -19.89 -26.36
CA PRO A 323 -6.54 -20.84 -27.41
C PRO A 323 -8.00 -21.31 -27.28
N PRO A 324 -8.64 -21.70 -28.39
CA PRO A 324 -10.00 -22.20 -28.35
C PRO A 324 -10.10 -23.48 -27.52
N LEU A 325 -11.20 -23.60 -26.77
CA LEU A 325 -11.41 -24.74 -25.86
C LEU A 325 -11.36 -26.09 -26.61
N GLU A 326 -11.81 -26.11 -27.84
CA GLU A 326 -11.85 -27.30 -28.73
C GLU A 326 -10.45 -27.92 -28.94
N GLU A 327 -9.38 -27.13 -28.87
CA GLU A 327 -8.01 -27.67 -28.98
C GLU A 327 -7.66 -28.52 -27.76
N TYR A 328 -8.10 -28.12 -26.57
CA TYR A 328 -7.89 -28.89 -25.35
C TYR A 328 -8.77 -30.14 -25.28
N GLU A 329 -10.02 -30.04 -25.70
CA GLU A 329 -10.96 -31.16 -25.75
C GLU A 329 -10.45 -32.27 -26.70
N ARG A 330 -9.94 -31.94 -27.87
CA ARG A 330 -9.30 -32.87 -28.80
C ARG A 330 -8.08 -33.57 -28.18
N ASN A 331 -7.25 -32.85 -27.41
CA ASN A 331 -6.07 -33.42 -26.77
C ASN A 331 -6.43 -34.40 -25.64
N VAL A 332 -7.59 -34.23 -25.00
CA VAL A 332 -8.08 -35.17 -23.96
C VAL A 332 -8.66 -36.44 -24.61
N GLN A 333 -9.34 -36.32 -25.74
CA GLN A 333 -9.90 -37.48 -26.48
C GLN A 333 -8.79 -38.33 -27.12
N GLY A 334 -7.69 -37.74 -27.56
CA GLY A 334 -6.53 -38.45 -28.13
C GLY A 334 -5.62 -39.14 -27.12
N ARG A 335 -5.87 -39.00 -25.83
CA ARG A 335 -5.13 -39.65 -24.74
C ARG A 335 -5.88 -40.86 -24.12
N ARG A 336 -7.06 -41.19 -24.61
CA ARG A 336 -7.84 -42.40 -24.33
C ARG A 336 -7.60 -43.42 -25.43
#